data_a58b3ef35de4f8d483f65a4e28855ec3
#
_entry.id   a58b3ef35de4f8d483f65a4e28855ec3
#
_cell.length_a   1.000
_cell.length_b   1.000
_cell.length_c   1.000
_cell.angle_alpha   90.00
_cell.angle_beta   90.00
_cell.angle_gamma   90.00
#
_symmetry.space_group_name_H-M   'P 1'
#
loop_
_entity.id
_entity.type
_entity.pdbx_description
1 polymer ?
#
loop_
_entity_poly.entity_id
_entity_poly.type
_entity_poly.pdbx_seq_one_letter_code
_entity_poly.pdbx_strand_id
1 'polypeptide(L)'
;RTRGAQDYFGKDPETGKRILAVSAPIIYRNGEVIGVLRFVTATRRMEQHIGAVLAVSLLAAAGLTGATLLSNNYCIRSILLSVAEITQKARRIAGGTYGIQIEILSHDELGELAEAINDLSNQLSQNEKMQSEFISSLSHELRTPLTAITGWSETLLGGDTLDAETARGMRIILREARRLTEMVVDLLDFTRMQDGRMTLNVEPADIRSEFEDTVYMYSSRLVQEGITLELEENDQDIPEIPCDAKRLRQVFLNVLDNAAKHGGEGKRILASMHYDGSTVLFRIRDFGPGIPEDELSLVKKKFYRGSSKTRGTGIGLAVCEEIVTMHGGTLTLENAKGGGTLVTIALPAAQ
;
A
#
# COMPACT_ATOMS: atom_id res chain seq x y z
N ARG A 1 92.39 -25.01 17.82
CA ARG A 1 92.67 -25.27 16.40
C ARG A 1 91.82 -26.47 15.96
N THR A 2 90.64 -26.18 15.37
CA THR A 2 89.69 -27.18 14.88
C THR A 2 90.21 -27.77 13.57
N ARG A 3 90.35 -29.08 13.51
CA ARG A 3 90.74 -29.85 12.30
C ARG A 3 89.61 -30.02 11.26
N GLY A 4 88.49 -29.29 11.36
CA GLY A 4 87.34 -29.38 10.47
C GLY A 4 87.11 -28.14 9.62
N ALA A 5 86.30 -28.27 8.58
CA ALA A 5 85.84 -27.13 7.79
C ALA A 5 85.03 -26.14 8.63
N GLN A 6 85.25 -24.86 8.45
CA GLN A 6 84.53 -23.79 9.16
C GLN A 6 83.81 -22.88 8.11
N ASP A 7 82.60 -22.51 8.37
CA ASP A 7 81.88 -21.55 7.62
C ASP A 7 81.83 -20.19 8.33
N TYR A 8 81.90 -19.15 7.60
CA TYR A 8 81.77 -17.78 8.09
C TYR A 8 80.78 -17.02 7.23
N PHE A 9 79.69 -16.54 7.88
CA PHE A 9 78.74 -15.66 7.28
C PHE A 9 78.79 -14.28 7.93
N GLY A 10 79.21 -13.28 7.19
CA GLY A 10 79.41 -11.95 7.75
C GLY A 10 79.92 -10.95 6.72
N LYS A 11 80.36 -9.78 7.21
CA LYS A 11 80.98 -8.77 6.35
C LYS A 11 82.43 -9.08 6.16
N ASP A 12 82.90 -9.00 4.93
CA ASP A 12 84.32 -9.07 4.60
C ASP A 12 85.03 -7.85 5.19
N PRO A 13 86.07 -8.03 5.99
CA PRO A 13 86.78 -6.92 6.65
C PRO A 13 87.43 -5.93 5.68
N GLU A 14 87.84 -6.36 4.48
CA GLU A 14 88.50 -5.48 3.49
C GLU A 14 87.50 -4.76 2.55
N THR A 15 86.47 -5.46 2.15
CA THR A 15 85.55 -4.92 1.15
C THR A 15 84.21 -4.43 1.72
N GLY A 16 83.96 -4.75 3.01
CA GLY A 16 82.70 -4.43 3.70
C GLY A 16 81.41 -5.13 3.15
N LYS A 17 81.59 -6.01 2.17
CA LYS A 17 80.53 -6.77 1.53
C LYS A 17 80.13 -7.98 2.35
N ARG A 18 78.83 -8.33 2.35
CA ARG A 18 78.40 -9.61 2.93
C ARG A 18 78.89 -10.78 2.09
N ILE A 19 79.60 -11.70 2.73
CA ILE A 19 80.16 -12.86 2.11
C ILE A 19 79.81 -14.12 2.91
N LEU A 20 79.71 -15.22 2.19
CA LEU A 20 79.77 -16.57 2.74
C LEU A 20 81.14 -17.13 2.40
N ALA A 21 81.95 -17.44 3.43
CA ALA A 21 83.25 -18.04 3.27
C ALA A 21 83.26 -19.41 3.93
N VAL A 22 83.74 -20.39 3.20
CA VAL A 22 84.02 -21.75 3.74
C VAL A 22 85.47 -21.98 3.68
N SER A 23 86.06 -22.33 4.84
CA SER A 23 87.50 -22.62 4.96
C SER A 23 87.69 -24.07 5.38
N ALA A 24 88.53 -24.81 4.63
CA ALA A 24 88.84 -26.16 4.92
C ALA A 24 90.39 -26.34 5.05
N PRO A 25 90.88 -26.98 6.06
CA PRO A 25 92.33 -27.24 6.19
C PRO A 25 92.80 -28.27 5.18
N ILE A 26 93.97 -28.01 4.56
CA ILE A 26 94.70 -28.98 3.75
C ILE A 26 95.62 -29.70 4.67
N ILE A 27 95.38 -31.01 4.88
CA ILE A 27 96.15 -31.87 5.84
C ILE A 27 97.07 -32.75 5.06
N TYR A 28 98.39 -32.77 5.48
CA TYR A 28 99.37 -33.66 4.92
C TYR A 28 99.30 -35.06 5.57
N ARG A 29 100.01 -36.07 4.97
CA ARG A 29 99.99 -37.49 5.44
C ARG A 29 100.35 -37.69 6.87
N ASN A 30 101.12 -36.78 7.50
CA ASN A 30 101.50 -36.82 8.90
C ASN A 30 100.48 -36.14 9.86
N GLY A 31 99.35 -35.67 9.36
CA GLY A 31 98.34 -34.98 10.14
C GLY A 31 98.59 -33.50 10.39
N GLU A 32 99.62 -32.91 9.80
CA GLU A 32 99.90 -31.46 9.88
C GLU A 32 99.12 -30.69 8.86
N VAL A 33 98.55 -29.52 9.29
CA VAL A 33 97.87 -28.58 8.40
C VAL A 33 98.93 -27.77 7.65
N ILE A 34 99.04 -28.00 6.33
CA ILE A 34 100.00 -27.33 5.43
C ILE A 34 99.42 -26.08 4.75
N GLY A 35 98.08 -25.92 4.79
CA GLY A 35 97.42 -24.77 4.19
C GLY A 35 95.91 -24.74 4.52
N VAL A 36 95.27 -23.68 4.15
CA VAL A 36 93.84 -23.51 4.29
C VAL A 36 93.27 -23.12 2.92
N LEU A 37 92.30 -23.88 2.42
CA LEU A 37 91.56 -23.57 1.22
C LEU A 37 90.34 -22.79 1.64
N ARG A 38 90.20 -21.56 1.15
CA ARG A 38 89.06 -20.69 1.46
C ARG A 38 88.30 -20.33 0.19
N PHE A 39 87.01 -20.69 0.16
CA PHE A 39 86.10 -20.28 -0.87
C PHE A 39 85.22 -19.08 -0.36
N VAL A 40 85.23 -18.01 -1.07
CA VAL A 40 84.47 -16.81 -0.70
C VAL A 40 83.48 -16.48 -1.83
N THR A 41 82.22 -16.38 -1.47
CA THR A 41 81.17 -15.93 -2.41
C THR A 41 80.42 -14.73 -1.85
N ALA A 42 80.13 -13.74 -2.71
CA ALA A 42 79.36 -12.55 -2.31
C ALA A 42 77.86 -12.89 -2.33
N THR A 43 77.14 -12.67 -1.22
CA THR A 43 75.74 -12.99 -1.05
C THR A 43 74.81 -11.93 -1.69
N ARG A 44 75.34 -10.79 -2.13
CA ARG A 44 74.57 -9.66 -2.66
C ARG A 44 73.59 -10.04 -3.80
N ARG A 45 74.02 -10.84 -4.75
CA ARG A 45 73.14 -11.28 -5.86
C ARG A 45 72.04 -12.19 -5.36
N MET A 46 72.29 -13.06 -4.42
CA MET A 46 71.31 -13.96 -3.81
C MET A 46 70.27 -13.16 -3.02
N GLU A 47 70.72 -12.18 -2.19
CA GLU A 47 69.82 -11.28 -1.45
C GLU A 47 68.94 -10.48 -2.37
N GLN A 48 69.47 -9.95 -3.52
CA GLN A 48 68.71 -9.25 -4.53
C GLN A 48 67.67 -10.14 -5.19
N HIS A 49 68.03 -11.37 -5.55
CA HIS A 49 67.09 -12.34 -6.11
C HIS A 49 65.98 -12.73 -5.11
N ILE A 50 66.34 -13.00 -3.87
CA ILE A 50 65.36 -13.30 -2.81
C ILE A 50 64.43 -12.10 -2.58
N GLY A 51 64.99 -10.87 -2.53
CA GLY A 51 64.19 -9.68 -2.39
C GLY A 51 63.21 -9.44 -3.55
N ALA A 52 63.71 -9.67 -4.79
CA ALA A 52 62.86 -9.53 -5.97
C ALA A 52 61.73 -10.59 -6.00
N VAL A 53 62.03 -11.84 -5.68
CA VAL A 53 61.00 -12.90 -5.59
C VAL A 53 59.96 -12.62 -4.50
N LEU A 54 60.42 -12.16 -3.32
CA LEU A 54 59.50 -11.77 -2.24
C LEU A 54 58.63 -10.59 -2.63
N ALA A 55 59.21 -9.56 -3.27
CA ALA A 55 58.44 -8.40 -3.74
C ALA A 55 57.38 -8.78 -4.78
N VAL A 56 57.75 -9.62 -5.75
CA VAL A 56 56.79 -10.11 -6.77
C VAL A 56 55.70 -10.97 -6.14
N SER A 57 56.06 -11.83 -5.19
CA SER A 57 55.08 -12.68 -4.49
C SER A 57 54.10 -11.87 -3.65
N LEU A 58 54.59 -10.82 -2.94
CA LEU A 58 53.74 -9.91 -2.18
C LEU A 58 52.81 -9.11 -3.10
N LEU A 59 53.29 -8.59 -4.23
CA LEU A 59 52.49 -7.89 -5.20
C LEU A 59 51.41 -8.79 -5.80
N ALA A 60 51.76 -10.03 -6.15
CA ALA A 60 50.80 -11.01 -6.65
C ALA A 60 49.73 -11.36 -5.59
N ALA A 61 50.12 -11.57 -4.36
CA ALA A 61 49.19 -11.82 -3.25
C ALA A 61 48.26 -10.62 -3.01
N ALA A 62 48.78 -9.40 -2.99
CA ALA A 62 47.98 -8.17 -2.87
C ALA A 62 47.00 -8.00 -4.03
N GLY A 63 47.47 -8.28 -5.26
CA GLY A 63 46.61 -8.23 -6.45
C GLY A 63 45.46 -9.25 -6.39
N LEU A 64 45.76 -10.50 -6.02
CA LEU A 64 44.74 -11.54 -5.83
C LEU A 64 43.73 -11.17 -4.72
N THR A 65 44.22 -10.68 -3.59
CA THR A 65 43.36 -10.25 -2.48
C THR A 65 42.46 -9.06 -2.90
N GLY A 66 43.04 -8.09 -3.62
CA GLY A 66 42.27 -6.96 -4.16
C GLY A 66 41.19 -7.41 -5.15
N ALA A 67 41.53 -8.31 -6.07
CA ALA A 67 40.58 -8.85 -7.04
C ALA A 67 39.43 -9.63 -6.37
N THR A 68 39.74 -10.46 -5.37
CA THR A 68 38.69 -11.20 -4.61
C THR A 68 37.79 -10.28 -3.83
N LEU A 69 38.30 -9.24 -3.18
CA LEU A 69 37.49 -8.24 -2.45
C LEU A 69 36.58 -7.46 -3.39
N LEU A 70 37.05 -7.02 -4.55
CA LEU A 70 36.26 -6.32 -5.55
C LEU A 70 35.17 -7.23 -6.12
N SER A 71 35.50 -8.47 -6.50
CA SER A 71 34.53 -9.45 -6.99
C SER A 71 33.45 -9.75 -5.96
N ASN A 72 33.85 -9.98 -4.69
CA ASN A 72 32.92 -10.27 -3.61
C ASN A 72 31.99 -9.09 -3.31
N ASN A 73 32.52 -7.86 -3.29
CA ASN A 73 31.71 -6.66 -3.09
C ASN A 73 30.70 -6.43 -4.25
N TYR A 74 31.12 -6.70 -5.48
CA TYR A 74 30.23 -6.64 -6.65
C TYR A 74 29.11 -7.67 -6.56
N CYS A 75 29.44 -8.93 -6.24
CA CYS A 75 28.48 -10.02 -6.14
C CYS A 75 27.45 -9.78 -4.99
N ILE A 76 27.94 -9.37 -3.81
CA ILE A 76 27.08 -9.07 -2.66
C ILE A 76 26.12 -7.91 -2.98
N ARG A 77 26.59 -6.83 -3.60
CA ARG A 77 25.74 -5.71 -3.97
C ARG A 77 24.68 -6.10 -4.98
N SER A 78 25.02 -6.89 -5.99
CA SER A 78 24.07 -7.36 -7.00
C SER A 78 22.95 -8.20 -6.37
N ILE A 79 23.29 -9.14 -5.49
CA ILE A 79 22.32 -9.99 -4.78
C ILE A 79 21.42 -9.14 -3.86
N LEU A 80 22.02 -8.26 -3.05
CA LEU A 80 21.26 -7.45 -2.09
C LEU A 80 20.26 -6.49 -2.79
N LEU A 81 20.65 -5.90 -3.92
CA LEU A 81 19.76 -5.02 -4.68
C LEU A 81 18.58 -5.80 -5.28
N SER A 82 18.83 -6.96 -5.86
CA SER A 82 17.78 -7.82 -6.41
C SER A 82 16.80 -8.30 -5.33
N VAL A 83 17.31 -8.75 -4.18
CA VAL A 83 16.47 -9.17 -3.03
C VAL A 83 15.63 -8.00 -2.49
N ALA A 84 16.21 -6.81 -2.39
CA ALA A 84 15.49 -5.62 -1.93
C ALA A 84 14.35 -5.24 -2.88
N GLU A 85 14.58 -5.28 -4.20
CA GLU A 85 13.56 -5.01 -5.21
C GLU A 85 12.44 -6.05 -5.16
N ILE A 86 12.77 -7.34 -5.15
CA ILE A 86 11.81 -8.43 -5.02
C ILE A 86 10.96 -8.24 -3.76
N THR A 87 11.60 -7.97 -2.62
CA THR A 87 10.90 -7.75 -1.35
C THR A 87 9.96 -6.54 -1.39
N GLN A 88 10.39 -5.44 -2.01
CA GLN A 88 9.56 -4.25 -2.14
C GLN A 88 8.32 -4.51 -3.00
N LYS A 89 8.49 -5.17 -4.16
CA LYS A 89 7.37 -5.49 -5.06
C LYS A 89 6.44 -6.53 -4.42
N ALA A 90 6.97 -7.55 -3.75
CA ALA A 90 6.17 -8.52 -3.01
C ALA A 90 5.31 -7.87 -1.91
N ARG A 91 5.84 -6.87 -1.19
CA ARG A 91 5.07 -6.08 -0.22
C ARG A 91 3.94 -5.28 -0.87
N ARG A 92 4.17 -4.73 -2.07
CA ARG A 92 3.12 -4.02 -2.82
C ARG A 92 2.01 -4.97 -3.27
N ILE A 93 2.37 -6.18 -3.73
CA ILE A 93 1.40 -7.23 -4.08
C ILE A 93 0.59 -7.61 -2.83
N ALA A 94 1.25 -7.84 -1.69
CA ALA A 94 0.58 -8.13 -0.42
C ALA A 94 -0.32 -6.97 0.06
N GLY A 95 -0.02 -5.73 -0.32
CA GLY A 95 -0.84 -4.53 -0.07
C GLY A 95 -1.99 -4.33 -1.05
N GLY A 96 -2.26 -5.29 -1.97
CA GLY A 96 -3.38 -5.23 -2.91
C GLY A 96 -3.06 -4.63 -4.28
N THR A 97 -1.79 -4.34 -4.60
CA THR A 97 -1.41 -3.86 -5.93
C THR A 97 -1.00 -5.06 -6.79
N TYR A 98 -1.95 -5.69 -7.45
CA TYR A 98 -1.73 -6.87 -8.28
C TYR A 98 -1.32 -6.52 -9.72
N GLY A 99 -0.74 -7.49 -10.47
CA GLY A 99 -0.32 -7.31 -11.86
C GLY A 99 1.02 -6.57 -12.04
N ILE A 100 1.69 -6.16 -10.94
CA ILE A 100 3.05 -5.63 -11.02
C ILE A 100 4.02 -6.77 -11.34
N GLN A 101 5.00 -6.48 -12.23
CA GLN A 101 6.03 -7.44 -12.59
C GLN A 101 7.39 -7.04 -12.02
N ILE A 102 8.17 -8.03 -11.62
CA ILE A 102 9.57 -7.93 -11.24
C ILE A 102 10.36 -8.19 -12.52
N GLU A 103 11.31 -7.31 -12.83
CA GLU A 103 12.21 -7.50 -13.96
C GLU A 103 13.17 -8.65 -13.67
N ILE A 104 13.24 -9.64 -14.57
CA ILE A 104 14.10 -10.80 -14.42
C ILE A 104 15.47 -10.44 -14.95
N LEU A 105 16.39 -10.06 -14.08
CA LEU A 105 17.75 -9.63 -14.41
C LEU A 105 18.76 -10.79 -14.40
N SER A 106 18.43 -11.92 -13.78
CA SER A 106 19.31 -13.09 -13.64
C SER A 106 18.56 -14.38 -13.99
N HIS A 107 19.31 -15.41 -14.38
CA HIS A 107 18.79 -16.75 -14.65
C HIS A 107 19.26 -17.73 -13.59
N ASP A 108 19.30 -17.27 -12.34
CA ASP A 108 19.63 -18.03 -11.14
C ASP A 108 18.39 -18.21 -10.24
N GLU A 109 18.58 -18.68 -9.02
CA GLU A 109 17.51 -18.90 -8.05
C GLU A 109 16.71 -17.63 -7.74
N LEU A 110 17.33 -16.43 -7.89
CA LEU A 110 16.62 -15.15 -7.73
C LEU A 110 15.72 -14.85 -8.93
N GLY A 111 16.13 -15.25 -10.13
CA GLY A 111 15.32 -15.17 -11.33
C GLY A 111 14.09 -16.07 -11.24
N GLU A 112 14.26 -17.33 -10.80
CA GLU A 112 13.15 -18.26 -10.55
C GLU A 112 12.18 -17.72 -9.49
N LEU A 113 12.69 -17.12 -8.42
CA LEU A 113 11.87 -16.49 -7.40
C LEU A 113 11.08 -15.30 -7.95
N ALA A 114 11.70 -14.45 -8.77
CA ALA A 114 11.04 -13.33 -9.41
C ALA A 114 9.92 -13.78 -10.36
N GLU A 115 10.16 -14.85 -11.12
CA GLU A 115 9.16 -15.46 -12.01
C GLU A 115 7.98 -16.03 -11.23
N ALA A 116 8.23 -16.79 -10.17
CA ALA A 116 7.17 -17.33 -9.31
C ALA A 116 6.31 -16.22 -8.67
N ILE A 117 6.91 -15.10 -8.25
CA ILE A 117 6.17 -13.96 -7.72
C ILE A 117 5.38 -13.25 -8.82
N ASN A 118 5.92 -13.13 -10.04
CA ASN A 118 5.21 -12.59 -11.19
C ASN A 118 3.98 -13.43 -11.53
N ASP A 119 4.11 -14.75 -11.53
CA ASP A 119 2.99 -15.67 -11.76
C ASP A 119 1.92 -15.53 -10.70
N LEU A 120 2.32 -15.47 -9.42
CA LEU A 120 1.40 -15.22 -8.30
C LEU A 120 0.66 -13.88 -8.46
N SER A 121 1.40 -12.81 -8.82
CA SER A 121 0.85 -11.47 -9.05
C SER A 121 -0.19 -11.48 -10.19
N ASN A 122 0.12 -12.16 -11.29
CA ASN A 122 -0.79 -12.32 -12.43
C ASN A 122 -2.04 -13.10 -12.06
N GLN A 123 -1.92 -14.22 -11.32
CA GLN A 123 -3.05 -15.02 -10.87
C GLN A 123 -3.97 -14.23 -9.93
N LEU A 124 -3.39 -13.46 -8.99
CA LEU A 124 -4.17 -12.59 -8.11
C LEU A 124 -4.91 -11.51 -8.89
N SER A 125 -4.24 -10.87 -9.87
CA SER A 125 -4.87 -9.86 -10.74
C SER A 125 -6.01 -10.43 -11.58
N GLN A 126 -5.85 -11.64 -12.13
CA GLN A 126 -6.91 -12.32 -12.87
C GLN A 126 -8.09 -12.69 -11.98
N ASN A 127 -7.83 -13.20 -10.77
CA ASN A 127 -8.88 -13.53 -9.81
C ASN A 127 -9.68 -12.29 -9.39
N GLU A 128 -9.00 -11.17 -9.10
CA GLU A 128 -9.66 -9.91 -8.77
C GLU A 128 -10.55 -9.42 -9.93
N LYS A 129 -10.01 -9.46 -11.16
CA LYS A 129 -10.76 -9.09 -12.36
C LYS A 129 -12.00 -9.97 -12.57
N MET A 130 -11.85 -11.30 -12.45
CA MET A 130 -12.98 -12.23 -12.57
C MET A 130 -14.03 -12.00 -11.49
N GLN A 131 -13.61 -11.74 -10.25
CA GLN A 131 -14.52 -11.41 -9.15
C GLN A 131 -15.31 -10.13 -9.43
N SER A 132 -14.64 -9.10 -9.92
CA SER A 132 -15.26 -7.82 -10.28
C SER A 132 -16.26 -7.98 -11.43
N GLU A 133 -15.87 -8.69 -12.51
CA GLU A 133 -16.73 -8.97 -13.64
C GLU A 133 -17.97 -9.81 -13.22
N PHE A 134 -17.79 -10.81 -12.37
CA PHE A 134 -18.88 -11.63 -11.83
C PHE A 134 -19.88 -10.78 -11.04
N ILE A 135 -19.41 -9.94 -10.11
CA ILE A 135 -20.26 -9.07 -9.30
C ILE A 135 -21.01 -8.08 -10.19
N SER A 136 -20.34 -7.50 -11.20
CA SER A 136 -20.95 -6.60 -12.16
C SER A 136 -22.07 -7.27 -12.97
N SER A 137 -21.82 -8.48 -13.49
CA SER A 137 -22.80 -9.26 -14.22
C SER A 137 -23.99 -9.63 -13.34
N LEU A 138 -23.73 -10.15 -12.13
CA LEU A 138 -24.76 -10.53 -11.16
C LEU A 138 -25.67 -9.35 -10.81
N SER A 139 -25.08 -8.17 -10.67
CA SER A 139 -25.82 -6.94 -10.36
C SER A 139 -26.76 -6.53 -11.49
N HIS A 140 -26.33 -6.69 -12.75
CA HIS A 140 -27.19 -6.46 -13.91
C HIS A 140 -28.34 -7.46 -13.99
N GLU A 141 -28.06 -8.74 -13.75
CA GLU A 141 -29.06 -9.80 -13.80
C GLU A 141 -30.07 -9.73 -12.64
N LEU A 142 -29.66 -9.20 -11.48
CA LEU A 142 -30.58 -8.95 -10.36
C LEU A 142 -31.42 -7.71 -10.53
N ARG A 143 -30.91 -6.63 -11.15
CA ARG A 143 -31.65 -5.38 -11.34
C ARG A 143 -32.90 -5.59 -12.20
N THR A 144 -32.80 -6.36 -13.27
CA THR A 144 -33.90 -6.59 -14.22
C THR A 144 -35.14 -7.22 -13.57
N PRO A 145 -35.08 -8.37 -12.86
CA PRO A 145 -36.24 -8.94 -12.19
C PRO A 145 -36.75 -8.06 -11.04
N LEU A 146 -35.87 -7.36 -10.31
CA LEU A 146 -36.30 -6.43 -9.26
C LEU A 146 -37.08 -5.25 -9.81
N THR A 147 -36.67 -4.69 -10.96
CA THR A 147 -37.44 -3.65 -11.66
C THR A 147 -38.81 -4.14 -12.08
N ALA A 148 -38.90 -5.37 -12.58
CA ALA A 148 -40.18 -5.99 -12.94
C ALA A 148 -41.08 -6.19 -11.70
N ILE A 149 -40.56 -6.72 -10.61
CA ILE A 149 -41.29 -6.92 -9.34
C ILE A 149 -41.80 -5.58 -8.81
N THR A 150 -40.93 -4.55 -8.82
CA THR A 150 -41.29 -3.19 -8.38
C THR A 150 -42.41 -2.63 -9.22
N GLY A 151 -42.28 -2.66 -10.57
CA GLY A 151 -43.26 -2.10 -11.49
C GLY A 151 -44.62 -2.80 -11.41
N TRP A 152 -44.63 -4.14 -11.36
CA TRP A 152 -45.89 -4.89 -11.19
C TRP A 152 -46.53 -4.62 -9.82
N SER A 153 -45.74 -4.53 -8.75
CA SER A 153 -46.23 -4.21 -7.41
C SER A 153 -46.86 -2.81 -7.35
N GLU A 154 -46.22 -1.84 -8.00
CA GLU A 154 -46.75 -0.45 -8.09
C GLU A 154 -48.07 -0.39 -8.92
N THR A 155 -48.08 -1.10 -10.05
CA THR A 155 -49.26 -1.18 -10.91
C THR A 155 -50.46 -1.78 -10.18
N LEU A 156 -50.25 -2.87 -9.46
CA LEU A 156 -51.31 -3.54 -8.70
C LEU A 156 -51.80 -2.69 -7.51
N LEU A 157 -50.89 -1.99 -6.82
CA LEU A 157 -51.25 -1.09 -5.72
C LEU A 157 -52.02 0.15 -6.17
N GLY A 158 -51.87 0.59 -7.45
CA GLY A 158 -52.60 1.68 -8.05
C GLY A 158 -54.02 1.35 -8.49
N GLY A 159 -54.43 0.06 -8.43
CA GLY A 159 -55.77 -0.41 -8.77
C GLY A 159 -56.74 -0.33 -7.58
N ASP A 160 -58.00 0.06 -7.82
CA ASP A 160 -59.04 0.24 -6.80
C ASP A 160 -59.63 -1.09 -6.25
N THR A 161 -59.11 -2.27 -6.65
CA THR A 161 -59.76 -3.57 -6.44
C THR A 161 -59.08 -4.46 -5.40
N LEU A 162 -57.99 -4.02 -4.75
CA LEU A 162 -57.25 -4.84 -3.78
C LEU A 162 -57.85 -4.76 -2.38
N ASP A 163 -57.95 -5.91 -1.70
CA ASP A 163 -58.23 -5.93 -0.28
C ASP A 163 -57.06 -5.40 0.55
N ALA A 164 -57.33 -4.97 1.78
CA ALA A 164 -56.36 -4.34 2.66
C ALA A 164 -55.13 -5.24 2.97
N GLU A 165 -55.32 -6.56 3.03
CA GLU A 165 -54.27 -7.52 3.33
C GLU A 165 -53.34 -7.73 2.14
N THR A 166 -53.90 -7.90 0.95
CA THR A 166 -53.13 -7.99 -0.31
C THR A 166 -52.36 -6.71 -0.59
N ALA A 167 -52.97 -5.54 -0.37
CA ALA A 167 -52.29 -4.25 -0.50
C ALA A 167 -51.16 -4.10 0.49
N ARG A 168 -51.27 -4.63 1.73
CA ARG A 168 -50.19 -4.65 2.72
C ARG A 168 -49.04 -5.57 2.27
N GLY A 169 -49.35 -6.77 1.81
CA GLY A 169 -48.38 -7.73 1.28
C GLY A 169 -47.59 -7.13 0.11
N MET A 170 -48.29 -6.49 -0.82
CA MET A 170 -47.70 -5.85 -1.99
C MET A 170 -46.74 -4.69 -1.60
N ARG A 171 -47.11 -3.88 -0.61
CA ARG A 171 -46.22 -2.82 -0.07
C ARG A 171 -44.97 -3.39 0.55
N ILE A 172 -45.03 -4.58 1.19
CA ILE A 172 -43.84 -5.26 1.74
C ILE A 172 -42.93 -5.73 0.60
N ILE A 173 -43.50 -6.36 -0.43
CA ILE A 173 -42.76 -6.83 -1.62
C ILE A 173 -42.05 -5.64 -2.29
N LEU A 174 -42.80 -4.56 -2.53
CA LEU A 174 -42.27 -3.32 -3.14
C LEU A 174 -41.07 -2.75 -2.32
N ARG A 175 -41.21 -2.72 -1.01
CA ARG A 175 -40.16 -2.24 -0.12
C ARG A 175 -38.88 -3.10 -0.19
N GLU A 176 -39.05 -4.41 -0.15
CA GLU A 176 -37.90 -5.32 -0.24
C GLU A 176 -37.27 -5.31 -1.64
N ALA A 177 -38.05 -5.19 -2.71
CA ALA A 177 -37.54 -5.07 -4.07
C ALA A 177 -36.71 -3.79 -4.26
N ARG A 178 -37.20 -2.66 -3.77
CA ARG A 178 -36.45 -1.37 -3.79
C ARG A 178 -35.15 -1.49 -3.01
N ARG A 179 -35.19 -2.09 -1.82
CA ARG A 179 -34.02 -2.32 -0.99
C ARG A 179 -32.98 -3.18 -1.68
N LEU A 180 -33.41 -4.26 -2.35
CA LEU A 180 -32.49 -5.13 -3.12
C LEU A 180 -31.89 -4.36 -4.31
N THR A 181 -32.66 -3.51 -4.97
CA THR A 181 -32.17 -2.65 -6.06
C THR A 181 -31.07 -1.69 -5.55
N GLU A 182 -31.28 -1.05 -4.40
CA GLU A 182 -30.27 -0.19 -3.75
C GLU A 182 -28.99 -0.97 -3.43
N MET A 183 -29.10 -2.16 -2.82
CA MET A 183 -27.94 -3.01 -2.53
C MET A 183 -27.16 -3.42 -3.78
N VAL A 184 -27.87 -3.70 -4.88
CA VAL A 184 -27.24 -4.04 -6.17
C VAL A 184 -26.52 -2.84 -6.76
N VAL A 185 -27.09 -1.64 -6.66
CA VAL A 185 -26.44 -0.40 -7.11
C VAL A 185 -25.20 -0.11 -6.28
N ASP A 186 -25.27 -0.22 -4.95
CA ASP A 186 -24.13 -0.04 -4.06
C ASP A 186 -22.98 -1.00 -4.40
N LEU A 187 -23.32 -2.27 -4.68
CA LEU A 187 -22.37 -3.29 -5.06
C LEU A 187 -21.70 -2.98 -6.41
N LEU A 188 -22.45 -2.47 -7.38
CA LEU A 188 -21.92 -2.04 -8.68
C LEU A 188 -20.98 -0.83 -8.55
N ASP A 189 -21.38 0.18 -7.79
CA ASP A 189 -20.55 1.35 -7.53
C ASP A 189 -19.25 0.92 -6.84
N PHE A 190 -19.35 0.02 -5.88
CA PHE A 190 -18.19 -0.57 -5.20
C PHE A 190 -17.23 -1.31 -6.16
N THR A 191 -17.75 -2.12 -7.09
CA THR A 191 -16.87 -2.85 -8.03
C THR A 191 -16.19 -1.90 -9.01
N ARG A 192 -16.91 -0.88 -9.52
CA ARG A 192 -16.31 0.16 -10.38
C ARG A 192 -15.21 0.94 -9.67
N MET A 193 -15.40 1.19 -8.37
CA MET A 193 -14.41 1.82 -7.50
C MET A 193 -13.16 0.96 -7.34
N GLN A 194 -13.31 -0.35 -7.09
CA GLN A 194 -12.18 -1.28 -6.97
C GLN A 194 -11.35 -1.38 -8.26
N ASP A 195 -12.02 -1.37 -9.40
CA ASP A 195 -11.36 -1.44 -10.71
C ASP A 195 -10.67 -0.13 -11.13
N GLY A 196 -10.75 0.93 -10.33
CA GLY A 196 -10.28 2.26 -10.74
C GLY A 196 -11.05 2.82 -11.95
N ARG A 197 -12.23 2.26 -12.25
CA ARG A 197 -13.09 2.66 -13.39
C ARG A 197 -14.13 3.69 -13.01
N MET A 198 -14.16 4.08 -11.74
CA MET A 198 -15.04 5.15 -11.30
C MET A 198 -14.50 6.48 -11.83
N THR A 199 -15.26 7.14 -12.68
CA THR A 199 -14.96 8.47 -13.22
C THR A 199 -15.96 9.47 -12.71
N LEU A 200 -15.49 10.68 -12.39
CA LEU A 200 -16.36 11.80 -12.03
C LEU A 200 -16.67 12.64 -13.26
N ASN A 201 -17.91 13.09 -13.37
CA ASN A 201 -18.28 14.14 -14.31
C ASN A 201 -18.21 15.49 -13.59
N VAL A 202 -17.01 16.07 -13.53
CA VAL A 202 -16.75 17.30 -12.79
C VAL A 202 -17.16 18.50 -13.62
N GLU A 203 -18.11 19.28 -13.10
CA GLU A 203 -18.61 20.55 -13.68
C GLU A 203 -18.73 21.59 -12.56
N PRO A 204 -18.64 22.90 -12.87
CA PRO A 204 -18.98 23.94 -11.89
C PRO A 204 -20.43 23.74 -11.41
N ALA A 205 -20.64 23.61 -10.12
CA ALA A 205 -21.94 23.36 -9.55
C ALA A 205 -22.17 24.15 -8.26
N ASP A 206 -23.40 24.62 -8.07
CA ASP A 206 -23.88 25.17 -6.80
C ASP A 206 -24.14 24.03 -5.82
N ILE A 207 -23.09 23.67 -5.09
CA ILE A 207 -23.14 22.57 -4.14
C ILE A 207 -23.97 22.91 -2.89
N ARG A 208 -24.17 24.21 -2.63
CA ARG A 208 -25.08 24.67 -1.57
C ARG A 208 -26.51 24.25 -1.87
N SER A 209 -27.01 24.67 -3.03
CA SER A 209 -28.38 24.30 -3.48
C SER A 209 -28.57 22.79 -3.51
N GLU A 210 -27.54 22.03 -3.98
CA GLU A 210 -27.58 20.58 -4.04
C GLU A 210 -27.72 19.93 -2.65
N PHE A 211 -27.00 20.46 -1.65
CA PHE A 211 -27.09 19.97 -0.28
C PHE A 211 -28.42 20.33 0.37
N GLU A 212 -28.86 21.60 0.24
CA GLU A 212 -30.14 22.08 0.78
C GLU A 212 -31.32 21.28 0.21
N ASP A 213 -31.37 21.08 -1.11
CA ASP A 213 -32.38 20.26 -1.78
C ASP A 213 -32.42 18.84 -1.27
N THR A 214 -31.23 18.25 -1.09
CA THR A 214 -31.08 16.89 -0.57
C THR A 214 -31.62 16.77 0.85
N VAL A 215 -31.28 17.72 1.73
CA VAL A 215 -31.77 17.78 3.11
C VAL A 215 -33.29 17.97 3.12
N TYR A 216 -33.83 18.89 2.31
CA TYR A 216 -35.25 19.15 2.23
C TYR A 216 -36.06 17.93 1.76
N MET A 217 -35.61 17.28 0.68
CA MET A 217 -36.25 16.07 0.18
C MET A 217 -36.24 14.93 1.19
N TYR A 218 -35.10 14.75 1.87
CA TYR A 218 -34.93 13.68 2.85
C TYR A 218 -35.75 13.95 4.13
N SER A 219 -35.90 15.20 4.55
CA SER A 219 -36.68 15.58 5.75
C SER A 219 -38.14 15.14 5.64
N SER A 220 -38.76 15.26 4.46
CA SER A 220 -40.12 14.82 4.21
C SER A 220 -40.34 13.32 4.46
N ARG A 221 -39.35 12.51 4.20
CA ARG A 221 -39.35 11.08 4.51
C ARG A 221 -39.20 10.81 6.01
N LEU A 222 -38.30 11.52 6.70
CA LEU A 222 -38.00 11.33 8.11
C LEU A 222 -39.16 11.72 9.04
N VAL A 223 -39.99 12.69 8.63
CA VAL A 223 -41.20 13.06 9.39
C VAL A 223 -42.13 11.85 9.59
N GLN A 224 -42.23 10.94 8.62
CA GLN A 224 -43.02 9.71 8.74
C GLN A 224 -42.42 8.71 9.73
N GLU A 225 -41.12 8.81 9.97
CA GLU A 225 -40.37 7.97 10.91
C GLU A 225 -40.25 8.62 12.30
N GLY A 226 -40.80 9.83 12.48
CA GLY A 226 -40.76 10.58 13.72
C GLY A 226 -39.40 11.18 14.06
N ILE A 227 -38.57 11.39 13.06
CA ILE A 227 -37.23 11.99 13.18
C ILE A 227 -37.28 13.42 12.62
N THR A 228 -36.77 14.39 13.37
CA THR A 228 -36.65 15.79 12.94
C THR A 228 -35.27 16.00 12.31
N LEU A 229 -35.25 16.45 11.04
CA LEU A 229 -34.04 16.89 10.35
C LEU A 229 -34.07 18.41 10.24
N GLU A 230 -33.10 19.06 10.88
CA GLU A 230 -32.96 20.51 10.89
C GLU A 230 -31.76 20.91 10.05
N LEU A 231 -31.93 21.91 9.20
CA LEU A 231 -30.82 22.56 8.49
C LEU A 231 -30.51 23.86 9.21
N GLU A 232 -29.27 24.02 9.64
CA GLU A 232 -28.79 25.26 10.25
C GLU A 232 -28.61 26.32 9.14
N GLU A 233 -29.31 27.41 9.27
CA GLU A 233 -29.23 28.53 8.29
C GLU A 233 -27.84 29.15 8.34
N ASN A 234 -27.27 29.37 7.15
CA ASN A 234 -25.97 30.00 6.98
C ASN A 234 -26.05 31.05 5.89
N ASP A 235 -25.84 32.31 6.25
CA ASP A 235 -25.83 33.46 5.31
C ASP A 235 -24.51 33.63 4.54
N GLN A 236 -23.58 32.68 4.67
CA GLN A 236 -22.31 32.74 3.94
C GLN A 236 -22.54 32.53 2.45
N ASP A 237 -21.88 33.34 1.64
CA ASP A 237 -21.81 33.15 0.20
C ASP A 237 -20.83 32.00 -0.11
N ILE A 238 -21.36 30.87 -0.55
CA ILE A 238 -20.57 29.68 -0.89
C ILE A 238 -20.40 29.68 -2.42
N PRO A 239 -19.15 29.71 -2.93
CA PRO A 239 -18.91 29.74 -4.37
C PRO A 239 -19.32 28.40 -5.03
N GLU A 240 -19.60 28.43 -6.33
CA GLU A 240 -19.66 27.22 -7.14
C GLU A 240 -18.29 26.51 -7.09
N ILE A 241 -18.32 25.19 -6.93
CA ILE A 241 -17.12 24.35 -6.91
C ILE A 241 -17.14 23.35 -8.06
N PRO A 242 -15.94 23.01 -8.63
CA PRO A 242 -15.89 21.97 -9.65
C PRO A 242 -16.12 20.60 -9.00
N CYS A 243 -17.29 20.00 -9.27
CA CYS A 243 -17.65 18.72 -8.67
C CYS A 243 -18.64 17.92 -9.53
N ASP A 244 -18.78 16.64 -9.23
CA ASP A 244 -19.87 15.79 -9.70
C ASP A 244 -21.02 15.86 -8.68
N ALA A 245 -21.97 16.80 -8.93
CA ALA A 245 -23.10 17.06 -8.04
C ALA A 245 -23.95 15.80 -7.77
N LYS A 246 -24.11 14.91 -8.77
CA LYS A 246 -24.88 13.67 -8.61
C LYS A 246 -24.21 12.71 -7.64
N ARG A 247 -22.88 12.58 -7.72
CA ARG A 247 -22.11 11.75 -6.81
C ARG A 247 -22.06 12.32 -5.39
N LEU A 248 -21.96 13.65 -5.26
CA LEU A 248 -22.03 14.29 -3.94
C LEU A 248 -23.43 14.18 -3.33
N ARG A 249 -24.49 14.29 -4.12
CA ARG A 249 -25.86 13.98 -3.66
C ARG A 249 -25.94 12.56 -3.10
N GLN A 250 -25.34 11.58 -3.78
CA GLN A 250 -25.25 10.19 -3.28
C GLN A 250 -24.57 10.13 -1.92
N VAL A 251 -23.45 10.87 -1.74
CA VAL A 251 -22.75 10.96 -0.44
C VAL A 251 -23.67 11.54 0.63
N PHE A 252 -24.33 12.67 0.36
CA PHE A 252 -25.22 13.32 1.33
C PHE A 252 -26.37 12.40 1.74
N LEU A 253 -27.01 11.74 0.78
CA LEU A 253 -28.09 10.79 1.05
C LEU A 253 -27.62 9.61 1.89
N ASN A 254 -26.44 9.03 1.59
CA ASN A 254 -25.87 7.92 2.36
C ASN A 254 -25.56 8.32 3.82
N VAL A 255 -25.03 9.52 4.03
CA VAL A 255 -24.71 10.02 5.36
C VAL A 255 -25.99 10.32 6.15
N LEU A 256 -27.00 10.95 5.53
CA LEU A 256 -28.30 11.20 6.13
C LEU A 256 -29.03 9.90 6.49
N ASP A 257 -28.99 8.90 5.60
CA ASP A 257 -29.59 7.59 5.83
C ASP A 257 -28.91 6.84 6.99
N ASN A 258 -27.58 6.94 7.10
CA ASN A 258 -26.83 6.41 8.24
C ASN A 258 -27.20 7.14 9.56
N ALA A 259 -27.30 8.47 9.52
CA ALA A 259 -27.71 9.25 10.69
C ALA A 259 -29.14 8.87 11.14
N ALA A 260 -30.06 8.63 10.21
CA ALA A 260 -31.41 8.19 10.54
C ALA A 260 -31.47 6.76 11.09
N LYS A 261 -30.70 5.84 10.49
CA LYS A 261 -30.69 4.42 10.87
C LYS A 261 -30.01 4.16 12.22
N HIS A 262 -28.91 4.85 12.48
CA HIS A 262 -28.06 4.60 13.64
C HIS A 262 -28.28 5.63 14.76
N GLY A 263 -28.66 6.86 14.40
CA GLY A 263 -28.96 7.95 15.32
C GLY A 263 -30.45 8.11 15.65
N GLY A 264 -31.31 7.25 15.10
CA GLY A 264 -32.79 7.41 15.18
C GLY A 264 -33.35 7.41 16.58
N GLU A 265 -32.68 6.83 17.58
CA GLU A 265 -33.08 6.90 19.00
C GLU A 265 -33.10 8.34 19.53
N GLY A 266 -32.21 9.21 19.05
CA GLY A 266 -32.16 10.64 19.37
C GLY A 266 -33.24 11.47 18.70
N LYS A 267 -33.97 10.92 17.71
CA LYS A 267 -35.07 11.53 16.95
C LYS A 267 -34.78 12.91 16.36
N ARG A 268 -33.50 13.25 16.23
CA ARG A 268 -33.03 14.53 15.70
C ARG A 268 -31.75 14.34 14.89
N ILE A 269 -31.67 15.01 13.77
CA ILE A 269 -30.49 15.14 12.94
C ILE A 269 -30.30 16.62 12.66
N LEU A 270 -29.07 17.12 12.78
CA LEU A 270 -28.69 18.49 12.46
C LEU A 270 -27.76 18.46 11.25
N ALA A 271 -28.11 19.17 10.21
CA ALA A 271 -27.30 19.39 9.03
C ALA A 271 -26.81 20.84 9.01
N SER A 272 -25.57 21.06 8.69
CA SER A 272 -25.03 22.42 8.54
C SER A 272 -23.94 22.44 7.48
N MET A 273 -23.69 23.65 6.94
CA MET A 273 -22.64 23.89 5.96
C MET A 273 -21.86 25.14 6.36
N HIS A 274 -20.56 25.15 6.11
CA HIS A 274 -19.69 26.26 6.43
C HIS A 274 -18.61 26.42 5.36
N TYR A 275 -18.26 27.65 5.01
CA TYR A 275 -17.18 27.98 4.09
C TYR A 275 -16.10 28.77 4.83
N ASP A 276 -14.86 28.27 4.82
CA ASP A 276 -13.74 28.91 5.52
C ASP A 276 -12.85 29.78 4.63
N GLY A 277 -13.26 30.00 3.36
CA GLY A 277 -12.49 30.76 2.35
C GLY A 277 -11.67 29.87 1.41
N SER A 278 -11.49 28.58 1.73
CA SER A 278 -10.76 27.60 0.92
C SER A 278 -11.48 26.26 0.78
N THR A 279 -12.29 25.92 1.75
CA THR A 279 -12.93 24.60 1.88
C THR A 279 -14.39 24.77 2.26
N VAL A 280 -15.28 24.01 1.61
CA VAL A 280 -16.69 23.89 2.00
C VAL A 280 -16.83 22.67 2.90
N LEU A 281 -17.33 22.87 4.11
CA LEU A 281 -17.56 21.87 5.14
C LEU A 281 -19.05 21.56 5.25
N PHE A 282 -19.43 20.32 5.01
CA PHE A 282 -20.78 19.81 5.26
C PHE A 282 -20.73 18.94 6.52
N ARG A 283 -21.60 19.24 7.48
CA ARG A 283 -21.67 18.53 8.75
C ARG A 283 -23.06 17.95 8.95
N ILE A 284 -23.11 16.67 9.25
CA ILE A 284 -24.35 15.97 9.56
C ILE A 284 -24.14 15.29 10.91
N ARG A 285 -24.95 15.72 11.91
CA ARG A 285 -24.88 15.21 13.27
C ARG A 285 -26.17 14.49 13.61
N ASP A 286 -26.06 13.26 14.08
CA ASP A 286 -27.13 12.58 14.80
C ASP A 286 -27.00 12.75 16.32
N PHE A 287 -28.05 12.39 17.04
CA PHE A 287 -28.11 12.44 18.51
C PHE A 287 -28.36 11.03 19.12
N GLY A 288 -27.84 10.00 18.43
CA GLY A 288 -27.93 8.62 18.85
C GLY A 288 -26.85 8.21 19.85
N PRO A 289 -26.57 6.89 19.97
CA PRO A 289 -25.60 6.36 20.93
C PRO A 289 -24.15 6.65 20.55
N GLY A 290 -23.88 7.08 19.30
CA GLY A 290 -22.53 7.22 18.76
C GLY A 290 -21.93 5.88 18.30
N ILE A 291 -20.64 5.90 18.00
CA ILE A 291 -19.86 4.75 17.50
C ILE A 291 -18.86 4.34 18.60
N PRO A 292 -18.74 3.05 18.95
CA PRO A 292 -17.69 2.59 19.87
C PRO A 292 -16.29 3.02 19.41
N GLU A 293 -15.42 3.43 20.33
CA GLU A 293 -14.09 3.99 19.98
C GLU A 293 -13.23 3.01 19.18
N ASP A 294 -13.32 1.73 19.48
CA ASP A 294 -12.64 0.64 18.77
C ASP A 294 -13.18 0.42 17.34
N GLU A 295 -14.43 0.83 17.09
CA GLU A 295 -15.07 0.72 15.77
C GLU A 295 -14.87 1.96 14.89
N LEU A 296 -14.58 3.14 15.44
CA LEU A 296 -14.44 4.40 14.67
C LEU A 296 -13.47 4.32 13.50
N SER A 297 -12.34 3.62 13.67
CA SER A 297 -11.36 3.41 12.61
C SER A 297 -11.77 2.33 11.59
N LEU A 298 -12.80 1.55 11.91
CA LEU A 298 -13.23 0.40 11.12
C LEU A 298 -14.49 0.69 10.30
N VAL A 299 -15.35 1.62 10.75
CA VAL A 299 -16.65 1.90 10.09
C VAL A 299 -16.54 2.39 8.64
N LYS A 300 -15.37 2.91 8.25
CA LYS A 300 -15.05 3.28 6.87
C LYS A 300 -14.49 2.10 6.05
N LYS A 301 -14.10 0.99 6.70
CA LYS A 301 -13.57 -0.16 5.98
C LYS A 301 -14.69 -0.87 5.22
N LYS A 302 -14.33 -1.35 4.05
CA LYS A 302 -15.19 -2.10 3.13
C LYS A 302 -15.79 -3.32 3.85
N PHE A 303 -17.10 -3.54 3.69
CA PHE A 303 -17.86 -4.65 4.29
C PHE A 303 -17.89 -4.68 5.82
N TYR A 304 -17.35 -3.66 6.48
CA TYR A 304 -17.42 -3.61 7.93
C TYR A 304 -18.85 -3.25 8.36
N ARG A 305 -19.33 -4.01 9.33
CA ARG A 305 -20.63 -3.79 9.96
C ARG A 305 -20.36 -3.74 11.45
N GLY A 306 -20.59 -2.58 12.06
CA GLY A 306 -20.46 -2.42 13.49
C GLY A 306 -21.37 -3.37 14.28
N SER A 307 -21.23 -3.35 15.58
CA SER A 307 -22.01 -4.16 16.55
C SER A 307 -23.51 -3.83 16.56
N SER A 308 -23.93 -2.76 15.87
CA SER A 308 -25.34 -2.37 15.80
C SER A 308 -26.17 -3.43 15.03
N LYS A 309 -27.36 -3.74 15.56
CA LYS A 309 -28.30 -4.69 14.95
C LYS A 309 -28.95 -4.18 13.66
N THR A 310 -28.60 -2.98 13.22
CA THR A 310 -29.19 -2.32 12.05
C THR A 310 -28.68 -2.96 10.77
N ARG A 311 -29.59 -3.31 9.85
CA ARG A 311 -29.25 -3.96 8.57
C ARG A 311 -28.67 -2.95 7.58
N GLY A 312 -27.48 -3.23 7.02
CA GLY A 312 -26.81 -2.44 5.99
C GLY A 312 -25.84 -3.27 5.17
N THR A 313 -25.38 -2.78 4.02
CA THR A 313 -24.40 -3.45 3.14
C THR A 313 -22.96 -3.37 3.67
N GLY A 314 -22.65 -2.39 4.52
CA GLY A 314 -21.27 -2.06 4.96
C GLY A 314 -20.41 -1.47 3.82
N ILE A 315 -21.04 -1.02 2.74
CA ILE A 315 -20.36 -0.46 1.56
C ILE A 315 -20.55 1.07 1.48
N GLY A 316 -21.68 1.58 1.96
CA GLY A 316 -22.10 2.97 1.75
C GLY A 316 -21.05 4.01 2.19
N LEU A 317 -20.49 3.89 3.41
CA LEU A 317 -19.46 4.81 3.90
C LEU A 317 -18.13 4.70 3.13
N ALA A 318 -17.76 3.49 2.69
CA ALA A 318 -16.57 3.29 1.87
C ALA A 318 -16.71 3.95 0.49
N VAL A 319 -17.90 3.88 -0.11
CA VAL A 319 -18.22 4.59 -1.37
C VAL A 319 -18.22 6.11 -1.15
N CYS A 320 -18.76 6.59 -0.02
CA CYS A 320 -18.72 8.02 0.32
C CYS A 320 -17.28 8.53 0.45
N GLU A 321 -16.43 7.81 1.16
CA GLU A 321 -15.02 8.19 1.32
C GLU A 321 -14.28 8.26 -0.02
N GLU A 322 -14.51 7.30 -0.90
CA GLU A 322 -13.89 7.29 -2.24
C GLU A 322 -14.37 8.47 -3.09
N ILE A 323 -15.69 8.70 -3.16
CA ILE A 323 -16.25 9.83 -3.92
C ILE A 323 -15.66 11.15 -3.42
N VAL A 324 -15.62 11.36 -2.10
CA VAL A 324 -15.07 12.58 -1.49
C VAL A 324 -13.57 12.70 -1.77
N THR A 325 -12.82 11.60 -1.68
CA THR A 325 -11.38 11.57 -1.99
C THR A 325 -11.12 11.90 -3.47
N MET A 326 -11.91 11.36 -4.39
CA MET A 326 -11.81 11.67 -5.82
C MET A 326 -12.08 13.15 -6.13
N HIS A 327 -12.83 13.86 -5.28
CA HIS A 327 -13.02 15.31 -5.34
C HIS A 327 -11.90 16.10 -4.63
N GLY A 328 -10.83 15.44 -4.18
CA GLY A 328 -9.75 16.08 -3.41
C GLY A 328 -10.13 16.46 -1.98
N GLY A 329 -11.28 15.95 -1.51
CA GLY A 329 -11.83 16.23 -0.18
C GLY A 329 -11.46 15.19 0.87
N THR A 330 -12.04 15.35 2.06
CA THR A 330 -11.90 14.40 3.18
C THR A 330 -13.24 14.14 3.85
N LEU A 331 -13.48 12.89 4.25
CA LEU A 331 -14.63 12.45 5.05
C LEU A 331 -14.15 12.06 6.44
N THR A 332 -14.65 12.70 7.49
CA THR A 332 -14.32 12.36 8.89
C THR A 332 -15.57 11.98 9.67
N LEU A 333 -15.41 11.02 10.58
CA LEU A 333 -16.43 10.59 11.52
C LEU A 333 -15.88 10.69 12.92
N GLU A 334 -16.65 11.29 13.82
CA GLU A 334 -16.29 11.42 15.24
C GLU A 334 -17.52 11.34 16.14
N ASN A 335 -17.32 10.94 17.37
CA ASN A 335 -18.37 11.02 18.38
C ASN A 335 -18.56 12.48 18.82
N ALA A 336 -19.78 12.99 18.72
CA ALA A 336 -20.09 14.36 19.07
C ALA A 336 -20.12 14.55 20.59
N LYS A 337 -19.66 15.72 21.07
CA LYS A 337 -19.81 16.10 22.48
C LYS A 337 -21.31 16.14 22.87
N GLY A 338 -21.68 15.34 23.84
CA GLY A 338 -23.08 15.20 24.27
C GLY A 338 -23.83 14.04 23.63
N GLY A 339 -23.11 13.13 22.92
CA GLY A 339 -23.66 11.93 22.30
C GLY A 339 -23.96 12.09 20.81
N GLY A 340 -24.08 10.95 20.14
CA GLY A 340 -24.29 10.87 18.70
C GLY A 340 -23.02 10.92 17.88
N THR A 341 -23.16 10.79 16.56
CA THR A 341 -22.06 10.82 15.60
C THR A 341 -22.10 12.14 14.81
N LEU A 342 -20.94 12.72 14.59
CA LEU A 342 -20.73 13.83 13.68
C LEU A 342 -19.96 13.35 12.44
N VAL A 343 -20.55 13.48 11.28
CA VAL A 343 -19.90 13.26 9.99
C VAL A 343 -19.57 14.61 9.38
N THR A 344 -18.32 14.81 9.02
CA THR A 344 -17.87 16.03 8.33
C THR A 344 -17.29 15.65 6.96
N ILE A 345 -17.81 16.30 5.92
CA ILE A 345 -17.33 16.21 4.54
C ILE A 345 -16.69 17.55 4.22
N ALA A 346 -15.42 17.56 3.87
CA ALA A 346 -14.66 18.74 3.49
C ALA A 346 -14.30 18.68 2.00
N LEU A 347 -14.72 19.67 1.22
CA LEU A 347 -14.43 19.76 -0.21
C LEU A 347 -13.64 21.03 -0.51
N PRO A 348 -12.56 20.99 -1.30
CA PRO A 348 -11.83 22.19 -1.69
C PRO A 348 -12.70 23.06 -2.59
N ALA A 349 -12.74 24.36 -2.32
CA ALA A 349 -13.53 25.34 -3.08
C ALA A 349 -12.80 25.84 -4.34
N ALA A 350 -11.48 25.69 -4.40
CA ALA A 350 -10.66 26.05 -5.55
C ALA A 350 -9.69 24.93 -5.87
N GLN A 351 -9.62 24.53 -7.12
CA GLN A 351 -8.48 23.85 -7.74
C GLN A 351 -7.89 24.70 -8.82
#